data_036c25783b90044039a521f86367d9c9
#
_entry.id   036c25783b90044039a521f86367d9c9
#
_cell.length_a   1.000
_cell.length_b   1.000
_cell.length_c   1.000
_cell.angle_alpha   90.00
_cell.angle_beta   90.00
_cell.angle_gamma   90.00
#
_symmetry.space_group_name_H-M   'P 1'
#
loop_
_entity.id
_entity.type
_entity.pdbx_description
1 polymer ?
#
loop_
_entity_poly.entity_id
_entity_poly.type
_entity_poly.pdbx_seq_one_letter_code
_entity_poly.pdbx_strand_id
1 'polypeptide(L)'
;MKYLPSSTRWTRLAGSALLVGALSGCALVPTVPQNLESSVASQPAVELNNVPFFAQADYFCGPASLAMVLNHQGADTQPNALADLVYLPGRQGSLQLEMLAAPRQLGYLAYTLEPNLPALFSALNAGHPSVVLLNLSLQIAPQWHYAVVVGYQPSTNRMILRSGPNAREEIPLATFLKLWERSNNWAFVVIEPHAAPPRFANAQGYLNAAVALERSNAEKAAAAYRQGTKTWPMEPWFHFGLGNIAYSKGQYQEAEQHYSKTVGVYPDMADAWNNLAEALMKLNRKAEARAAINKAIALGGPRLAVYQATANTIQGN
;
A
#
# COMPACT_ATOMS: atom_id res chain seq x y z
N MET A 1 -83.87 23.83 36.48
CA MET A 1 -84.07 25.33 36.46
C MET A 1 -83.09 25.82 35.37
N LYS A 2 -83.69 26.20 34.20
CA LYS A 2 -83.63 27.57 33.63
C LYS A 2 -82.19 28.01 33.28
N TYR A 3 -81.76 28.37 32.07
CA TYR A 3 -82.34 28.89 30.83
C TYR A 3 -81.29 28.84 29.73
N LEU A 4 -81.67 28.47 28.53
CA LEU A 4 -81.03 28.93 27.28
C LEU A 4 -81.48 30.39 27.01
N PRO A 5 -80.82 31.20 26.20
CA PRO A 5 -80.69 31.05 24.76
C PRO A 5 -79.41 31.67 24.15
N SER A 6 -79.00 31.57 22.99
CA SER A 6 -79.35 31.76 21.60
C SER A 6 -78.14 32.18 20.79
N SER A 7 -77.97 31.51 19.68
CA SER A 7 -77.54 31.93 18.34
C SER A 7 -76.50 33.05 18.12
N THR A 8 -75.44 32.74 17.37
CA THR A 8 -75.24 33.47 16.08
C THR A 8 -74.29 32.69 15.18
N ARG A 9 -74.74 32.38 13.98
CA ARG A 9 -73.94 31.82 12.85
C ARG A 9 -72.97 32.89 12.36
N TRP A 10 -71.70 32.52 12.18
CA TRP A 10 -70.80 33.17 11.22
C TRP A 10 -70.10 32.12 10.43
N THR A 11 -70.56 31.91 9.20
CA THR A 11 -69.86 31.23 8.12
C THR A 11 -68.66 32.08 7.72
N ARG A 12 -67.44 31.50 7.86
CA ARG A 12 -66.30 31.99 7.12
C ARG A 12 -65.64 30.82 6.41
N LEU A 13 -65.78 30.80 5.09
CA LEU A 13 -65.00 30.08 4.14
C LEU A 13 -63.53 30.50 4.29
N ALA A 14 -62.67 29.61 4.73
CA ALA A 14 -61.23 29.76 4.62
C ALA A 14 -60.74 28.68 3.70
N GLY A 15 -60.35 29.09 2.49
CA GLY A 15 -59.81 28.20 1.45
C GLY A 15 -58.49 27.57 1.93
N SER A 16 -58.43 26.29 1.91
CA SER A 16 -57.21 25.48 2.08
C SER A 16 -56.39 25.58 0.82
N ALA A 17 -55.40 26.49 0.80
CA ALA A 17 -54.33 26.48 -0.17
C ALA A 17 -53.43 25.33 0.16
N LEU A 18 -53.55 24.19 -0.52
CA LEU A 18 -52.56 23.12 -0.53
C LEU A 18 -51.32 23.64 -1.25
N LEU A 19 -50.29 24.06 -0.47
CA LEU A 19 -48.93 24.24 -0.94
C LEU A 19 -48.33 22.82 -1.20
N VAL A 20 -48.48 22.34 -2.45
CA VAL A 20 -47.67 21.23 -2.95
C VAL A 20 -46.26 21.77 -3.14
N GLY A 21 -45.44 21.71 -2.07
CA GLY A 21 -44.01 21.88 -2.18
C GLY A 21 -43.42 20.74 -2.98
N ALA A 22 -43.15 20.99 -4.26
CA ALA A 22 -42.32 20.12 -5.08
C ALA A 22 -40.93 20.06 -4.46
N LEU A 23 -40.66 19.05 -3.63
CA LEU A 23 -39.31 18.65 -3.21
C LEU A 23 -38.64 18.11 -4.47
N SER A 24 -38.09 19.01 -5.28
CA SER A 24 -37.10 18.68 -6.29
C SER A 24 -35.82 18.30 -5.55
N GLY A 25 -35.77 17.07 -5.01
CA GLY A 25 -34.58 16.45 -4.55
C GLY A 25 -33.67 16.24 -5.75
N CYS A 26 -32.82 17.22 -6.06
CA CYS A 26 -31.68 16.98 -6.91
C CYS A 26 -30.83 15.91 -6.22
N ALA A 27 -31.02 14.65 -6.57
CA ALA A 27 -30.07 13.62 -6.25
C ALA A 27 -28.74 14.09 -6.88
N LEU A 28 -27.80 14.55 -6.04
CA LEU A 28 -26.45 14.90 -6.46
C LEU A 28 -25.80 13.62 -6.97
N VAL A 29 -25.89 13.38 -8.27
CA VAL A 29 -25.16 12.30 -8.91
C VAL A 29 -23.66 12.63 -8.77
N PRO A 30 -22.85 11.77 -8.16
CA PRO A 30 -21.43 12.02 -8.04
C PRO A 30 -20.81 12.22 -9.43
N THR A 31 -20.02 13.27 -9.60
CA THR A 31 -19.27 13.56 -10.83
C THR A 31 -17.79 13.32 -10.60
N VAL A 32 -17.06 13.00 -11.65
CA VAL A 32 -15.60 12.94 -11.60
C VAL A 32 -15.07 14.36 -11.37
N PRO A 33 -14.14 14.57 -10.42
CA PRO A 33 -13.50 15.87 -10.24
C PRO A 33 -12.80 16.36 -11.52
N GLN A 34 -12.95 17.65 -11.85
CA GLN A 34 -12.39 18.24 -13.10
C GLN A 34 -10.89 18.02 -13.26
N ASN A 35 -10.13 18.05 -12.16
CA ASN A 35 -8.68 17.81 -12.17
C ASN A 35 -8.29 16.37 -12.55
N LEU A 36 -9.23 15.44 -12.58
CA LEU A 36 -9.00 14.04 -12.97
C LEU A 36 -9.55 13.71 -14.36
N GLU A 37 -10.31 14.60 -15.00
CA GLU A 37 -10.96 14.34 -16.29
C GLU A 37 -9.96 13.98 -17.40
N SER A 38 -8.82 14.66 -17.49
CA SER A 38 -7.78 14.35 -18.45
C SER A 38 -7.13 12.99 -18.22
N SER A 39 -6.89 12.64 -16.96
CA SER A 39 -6.34 11.33 -16.57
C SER A 39 -7.29 10.19 -16.90
N VAL A 40 -8.59 10.42 -16.75
CA VAL A 40 -9.66 9.45 -17.05
C VAL A 40 -9.84 9.30 -18.57
N ALA A 41 -9.88 10.40 -19.30
CA ALA A 41 -10.12 10.40 -20.75
C ALA A 41 -9.01 9.68 -21.56
N SER A 42 -7.80 9.63 -21.04
CA SER A 42 -6.66 8.95 -21.67
C SER A 42 -6.52 7.47 -21.31
N GLN A 43 -7.35 6.93 -20.41
CA GLN A 43 -7.21 5.54 -19.97
C GLN A 43 -7.74 4.56 -20.99
N PRO A 44 -6.98 3.51 -21.35
CA PRO A 44 -7.51 2.41 -22.16
C PRO A 44 -8.53 1.57 -21.33
N ALA A 45 -9.36 0.82 -22.04
CA ALA A 45 -10.11 -0.25 -21.40
C ALA A 45 -9.12 -1.33 -20.93
N VAL A 46 -9.26 -1.74 -19.69
CA VAL A 46 -8.43 -2.79 -19.08
C VAL A 46 -9.28 -3.65 -18.16
N GLU A 47 -9.09 -4.97 -18.25
CA GLU A 47 -9.69 -5.92 -17.32
C GLU A 47 -8.73 -7.10 -17.11
N LEU A 48 -8.34 -7.36 -15.89
CA LEU A 48 -7.46 -8.45 -15.48
C LEU A 48 -8.30 -9.71 -15.21
N ASN A 49 -8.64 -10.43 -16.30
CA ASN A 49 -9.52 -11.59 -16.23
C ASN A 49 -8.91 -12.81 -15.50
N ASN A 50 -7.58 -12.85 -15.40
CA ASN A 50 -6.83 -13.93 -14.73
C ASN A 50 -6.72 -13.75 -13.21
N VAL A 51 -7.28 -12.69 -12.63
CA VAL A 51 -7.40 -12.55 -11.18
C VAL A 51 -8.44 -13.54 -10.68
N PRO A 52 -8.09 -14.51 -9.82
CA PRO A 52 -9.07 -15.46 -9.29
C PRO A 52 -10.14 -14.74 -8.47
N PHE A 53 -11.27 -15.38 -8.31
CA PHE A 53 -12.34 -14.86 -7.49
C PHE A 53 -12.63 -15.80 -6.32
N PHE A 54 -12.66 -15.25 -5.11
CA PHE A 54 -13.12 -15.89 -3.90
C PHE A 54 -14.32 -15.12 -3.37
N ALA A 55 -15.49 -15.73 -3.40
CA ALA A 55 -16.70 -15.12 -2.84
C ALA A 55 -16.49 -14.83 -1.34
N GLN A 56 -16.90 -13.64 -0.94
CA GLN A 56 -16.69 -13.18 0.44
C GLN A 56 -17.91 -13.57 1.28
N ALA A 57 -17.66 -14.33 2.34
CA ALA A 57 -18.62 -14.47 3.44
C ALA A 57 -18.63 -13.21 4.29
N ASP A 58 -19.59 -13.09 5.21
CA ASP A 58 -19.68 -11.95 6.12
C ASP A 58 -18.34 -11.74 6.87
N TYR A 59 -17.86 -10.49 6.88
CA TYR A 59 -16.60 -10.05 7.51
C TYR A 59 -15.29 -10.60 6.92
N PHE A 60 -15.33 -11.41 5.85
CA PHE A 60 -14.17 -12.04 5.21
C PHE A 60 -13.64 -11.26 4.00
N CYS A 61 -14.04 -9.99 3.83
CA CYS A 61 -13.57 -9.16 2.70
C CYS A 61 -12.03 -9.01 2.67
N GLY A 62 -11.36 -8.89 3.83
CA GLY A 62 -9.91 -8.81 3.92
C GLY A 62 -9.21 -10.08 3.43
N PRO A 63 -9.43 -11.25 4.07
CA PRO A 63 -8.85 -12.53 3.64
C PRO A 63 -9.10 -12.88 2.18
N ALA A 64 -10.34 -12.67 1.69
CA ALA A 64 -10.69 -12.97 0.31
C ALA A 64 -9.97 -12.04 -0.70
N SER A 65 -9.95 -10.72 -0.45
CA SER A 65 -9.22 -9.77 -1.29
C SER A 65 -7.73 -10.08 -1.34
N LEU A 66 -7.12 -10.45 -0.22
CA LEU A 66 -5.73 -10.87 -0.14
C LEU A 66 -5.45 -12.14 -0.93
N ALA A 67 -6.31 -13.18 -0.78
CA ALA A 67 -6.18 -14.40 -1.54
C ALA A 67 -6.19 -14.15 -3.06
N MET A 68 -7.07 -13.26 -3.54
CA MET A 68 -7.17 -12.90 -4.96
C MET A 68 -5.86 -12.32 -5.49
N VAL A 69 -5.28 -11.33 -4.82
CA VAL A 69 -4.05 -10.66 -5.29
C VAL A 69 -2.80 -11.50 -5.08
N LEU A 70 -2.72 -12.32 -4.02
CA LEU A 70 -1.62 -13.26 -3.77
C LEU A 70 -1.59 -14.37 -4.83
N ASN A 71 -2.73 -15.00 -5.11
CA ASN A 71 -2.81 -16.05 -6.12
C ASN A 71 -2.55 -15.51 -7.54
N HIS A 72 -2.93 -14.25 -7.83
CA HIS A 72 -2.55 -13.59 -9.07
C HIS A 72 -1.02 -13.45 -9.21
N GLN A 73 -0.28 -13.35 -8.11
CA GLN A 73 1.19 -13.32 -8.06
C GLN A 73 1.82 -14.71 -7.91
N GLY A 74 1.05 -15.77 -8.10
CA GLY A 74 1.55 -17.15 -8.08
C GLY A 74 1.58 -17.81 -6.70
N ALA A 75 1.00 -17.23 -5.69
CA ALA A 75 0.76 -17.94 -4.43
C ALA A 75 -0.33 -19.00 -4.63
N ASP A 76 -0.30 -20.04 -3.80
CA ASP A 76 -1.38 -21.04 -3.69
C ASP A 76 -1.97 -20.94 -2.28
N THR A 77 -2.97 -20.07 -2.11
CA THR A 77 -3.56 -19.81 -0.80
C THR A 77 -5.08 -19.63 -0.89
N GLN A 78 -5.76 -19.89 0.21
CA GLN A 78 -7.21 -19.75 0.34
C GLN A 78 -7.56 -18.68 1.39
N PRO A 79 -8.73 -18.02 1.30
CA PRO A 79 -9.14 -17.01 2.26
C PRO A 79 -9.09 -17.49 3.73
N ASN A 80 -9.47 -18.74 3.98
CA ASN A 80 -9.45 -19.30 5.33
C ASN A 80 -8.03 -19.40 5.91
N ALA A 81 -7.03 -19.73 5.09
CA ALA A 81 -5.64 -19.78 5.54
C ALA A 81 -5.07 -18.39 5.87
N LEU A 82 -5.63 -17.33 5.27
CA LEU A 82 -5.24 -15.95 5.54
C LEU A 82 -6.02 -15.32 6.70
N ALA A 83 -7.15 -15.92 7.09
CA ALA A 83 -7.99 -15.36 8.15
C ALA A 83 -7.23 -15.22 9.47
N ASP A 84 -6.42 -16.21 9.85
CA ASP A 84 -5.61 -16.16 11.08
C ASP A 84 -4.56 -15.03 11.08
N LEU A 85 -4.19 -14.53 9.89
CA LEU A 85 -3.21 -13.47 9.74
C LEU A 85 -3.83 -12.07 9.73
N VAL A 86 -5.09 -11.93 9.27
CA VAL A 86 -5.66 -10.61 9.01
C VAL A 86 -7.02 -10.37 9.64
N TYR A 87 -7.76 -11.42 10.03
CA TYR A 87 -9.09 -11.25 10.61
C TYR A 87 -9.00 -11.03 12.13
N LEU A 88 -9.62 -9.97 12.59
CA LEU A 88 -9.71 -9.60 13.99
C LEU A 88 -11.14 -9.82 14.49
N PRO A 89 -11.43 -10.92 15.26
CA PRO A 89 -12.80 -11.25 15.68
C PRO A 89 -13.47 -10.13 16.48
N GLY A 90 -12.72 -9.47 17.36
CA GLY A 90 -13.23 -8.35 18.16
C GLY A 90 -13.60 -7.09 17.37
N ARG A 91 -13.20 -7.01 16.09
CA ARG A 91 -13.53 -5.92 15.18
C ARG A 91 -14.40 -6.36 14.00
N GLN A 92 -14.68 -7.65 13.89
CA GLN A 92 -15.42 -8.26 12.78
C GLN A 92 -14.88 -7.81 11.43
N GLY A 93 -13.54 -7.84 11.26
CA GLY A 93 -12.90 -7.37 10.04
C GLY A 93 -11.37 -7.37 10.14
N SER A 94 -10.73 -6.78 9.14
CA SER A 94 -9.27 -6.67 9.03
C SER A 94 -8.84 -5.20 9.07
N LEU A 95 -7.68 -4.89 9.66
CA LEU A 95 -7.09 -3.57 9.60
C LEU A 95 -6.07 -3.49 8.46
N GLN A 96 -5.76 -2.27 8.02
CA GLN A 96 -4.80 -2.01 6.94
C GLN A 96 -3.39 -2.53 7.28
N LEU A 97 -3.00 -2.52 8.56
CA LEU A 97 -1.69 -2.98 8.99
C LEU A 97 -1.53 -4.49 8.78
N GLU A 98 -2.53 -5.28 9.19
CA GLU A 98 -2.55 -6.73 9.00
C GLU A 98 -2.62 -7.09 7.52
N MET A 99 -3.40 -6.33 6.73
CA MET A 99 -3.49 -6.51 5.27
C MET A 99 -2.14 -6.29 4.57
N LEU A 100 -1.28 -5.41 5.09
CA LEU A 100 0.08 -5.22 4.57
C LEU A 100 1.08 -6.23 5.17
N ALA A 101 0.84 -6.73 6.38
CA ALA A 101 1.75 -7.66 7.04
C ALA A 101 1.65 -9.09 6.48
N ALA A 102 0.44 -9.56 6.17
CA ALA A 102 0.22 -10.93 5.72
C ALA A 102 0.97 -11.29 4.41
N PRO A 103 0.96 -10.48 3.34
CA PRO A 103 1.79 -10.77 2.16
C PRO A 103 3.27 -10.92 2.50
N ARG A 104 3.80 -10.10 3.43
CA ARG A 104 5.20 -10.14 3.85
C ARG A 104 5.54 -11.44 4.58
N GLN A 105 4.64 -11.95 5.42
CA GLN A 105 4.81 -13.26 6.07
C GLN A 105 4.87 -14.40 5.05
N LEU A 106 4.16 -14.26 3.93
CA LEU A 106 4.18 -15.21 2.82
C LEU A 106 5.34 -14.96 1.83
N GLY A 107 6.19 -13.99 2.09
CA GLY A 107 7.38 -13.70 1.30
C GLY A 107 7.12 -12.82 0.07
N TYR A 108 6.05 -12.05 0.03
CA TYR A 108 5.73 -11.08 -1.02
C TYR A 108 5.93 -9.63 -0.56
N LEU A 109 6.20 -8.73 -1.50
CA LEU A 109 6.18 -7.30 -1.23
C LEU A 109 4.74 -6.81 -1.15
N ALA A 110 4.41 -6.04 -0.12
CA ALA A 110 3.19 -5.24 -0.06
C ALA A 110 3.55 -3.79 -0.38
N TYR A 111 3.32 -3.39 -1.63
CA TYR A 111 3.64 -2.06 -2.13
C TYR A 111 2.41 -1.16 -2.03
N THR A 112 2.47 -0.15 -1.16
CA THR A 112 1.40 0.84 -1.02
C THR A 112 1.46 1.82 -2.19
N LEU A 113 0.33 2.01 -2.87
CA LEU A 113 0.22 2.97 -3.95
C LEU A 113 0.13 4.40 -3.40
N GLU A 114 0.57 5.38 -4.21
CA GLU A 114 0.24 6.77 -3.96
C GLU A 114 -1.29 6.92 -3.92
N PRO A 115 -1.85 7.73 -2.98
CA PRO A 115 -3.29 7.79 -2.74
C PRO A 115 -4.02 8.63 -3.80
N ASN A 116 -3.86 8.27 -5.07
CA ASN A 116 -4.45 8.98 -6.19
C ASN A 116 -4.85 8.03 -7.33
N LEU A 117 -5.79 8.47 -8.15
CA LEU A 117 -6.32 7.69 -9.27
C LEU A 117 -5.27 7.36 -10.35
N PRO A 118 -4.35 8.26 -10.74
CA PRO A 118 -3.28 7.94 -11.69
C PRO A 118 -2.40 6.77 -11.24
N ALA A 119 -2.05 6.67 -9.96
CA ALA A 119 -1.27 5.55 -9.43
C ALA A 119 -2.04 4.23 -9.52
N LEU A 120 -3.35 4.25 -9.20
CA LEU A 120 -4.23 3.09 -9.32
C LEU A 120 -4.33 2.61 -10.78
N PHE A 121 -4.52 3.53 -11.73
CA PHE A 121 -4.55 3.19 -13.16
C PHE A 121 -3.19 2.68 -13.65
N SER A 122 -2.09 3.26 -13.19
CA SER A 122 -0.75 2.81 -13.56
C SER A 122 -0.48 1.37 -13.09
N ALA A 123 -0.94 1.00 -11.90
CA ALA A 123 -0.86 -0.37 -11.40
C ALA A 123 -1.73 -1.32 -12.23
N LEU A 124 -2.96 -0.93 -12.52
CA LEU A 124 -3.91 -1.71 -13.32
C LEU A 124 -3.39 -1.96 -14.74
N ASN A 125 -2.89 -0.91 -15.41
CA ASN A 125 -2.30 -0.99 -16.76
C ASN A 125 -1.01 -1.83 -16.81
N ALA A 126 -0.32 -1.96 -15.69
CA ALA A 126 0.85 -2.84 -15.55
C ALA A 126 0.47 -4.28 -15.17
N GLY A 127 -0.81 -4.62 -15.13
CA GLY A 127 -1.28 -5.97 -14.83
C GLY A 127 -1.36 -6.30 -13.33
N HIS A 128 -1.31 -5.31 -12.45
CA HIS A 128 -1.38 -5.50 -11.00
C HIS A 128 -2.75 -5.15 -10.44
N PRO A 129 -3.54 -6.16 -10.01
CA PRO A 129 -4.80 -5.91 -9.30
C PRO A 129 -4.49 -5.24 -7.95
N SER A 130 -5.32 -4.27 -7.56
CA SER A 130 -5.07 -3.47 -6.37
C SER A 130 -6.14 -3.73 -5.31
N VAL A 131 -5.72 -4.06 -4.09
CA VAL A 131 -6.62 -4.06 -2.94
C VAL A 131 -6.88 -2.62 -2.53
N VAL A 132 -8.16 -2.26 -2.43
CA VAL A 132 -8.63 -0.95 -1.98
C VAL A 132 -9.50 -1.09 -0.74
N LEU A 133 -9.49 -0.06 0.11
CA LEU A 133 -10.42 0.06 1.23
C LEU A 133 -11.49 1.08 0.86
N LEU A 134 -12.75 0.68 0.93
CA LEU A 134 -13.91 1.52 0.66
C LEU A 134 -14.71 1.74 1.94
N ASN A 135 -15.31 2.91 2.09
CA ASN A 135 -16.36 3.10 3.09
C ASN A 135 -17.72 3.18 2.37
N LEU A 136 -18.49 2.11 2.48
CA LEU A 136 -19.76 1.96 1.81
C LEU A 136 -20.91 2.79 2.42
N SER A 137 -20.68 3.42 3.59
CA SER A 137 -21.68 4.18 4.33
C SER A 137 -21.19 5.62 4.60
N LEU A 138 -21.84 6.32 5.54
CA LEU A 138 -21.45 7.66 5.95
C LEU A 138 -20.20 7.66 6.85
N GLN A 139 -19.46 8.76 6.86
CA GLN A 139 -18.27 8.87 7.73
C GLN A 139 -18.58 8.77 9.23
N ILE A 140 -19.77 9.20 9.65
CA ILE A 140 -20.22 9.11 11.05
C ILE A 140 -20.60 7.69 11.48
N ALA A 141 -20.88 6.80 10.53
CA ALA A 141 -21.20 5.38 10.74
C ALA A 141 -20.55 4.56 9.63
N PRO A 142 -19.20 4.39 9.64
CA PRO A 142 -18.49 3.80 8.52
C PRO A 142 -18.76 2.31 8.41
N GLN A 143 -18.95 1.84 7.18
CA GLN A 143 -18.98 0.44 6.80
C GLN A 143 -17.78 0.14 5.89
N TRP A 144 -16.70 -0.33 6.50
CA TRP A 144 -15.44 -0.61 5.81
C TRP A 144 -15.53 -1.90 5.01
N HIS A 145 -15.03 -1.84 3.79
CA HIS A 145 -15.05 -2.97 2.88
C HIS A 145 -13.78 -3.01 2.02
N TYR A 146 -13.11 -4.17 1.99
CA TYR A 146 -12.03 -4.42 1.06
C TYR A 146 -12.58 -4.99 -0.24
N ALA A 147 -12.10 -4.44 -1.35
CA ALA A 147 -12.37 -4.93 -2.69
C ALA A 147 -11.08 -4.99 -3.50
N VAL A 148 -11.09 -5.70 -4.62
CA VAL A 148 -9.95 -5.76 -5.54
C VAL A 148 -10.35 -5.07 -6.85
N VAL A 149 -9.65 -4.00 -7.19
CA VAL A 149 -9.79 -3.35 -8.50
C VAL A 149 -9.10 -4.22 -9.54
N VAL A 150 -9.85 -4.65 -10.53
CA VAL A 150 -9.39 -5.52 -11.62
C VAL A 150 -9.58 -4.92 -13.00
N GLY A 151 -10.29 -3.80 -13.13
CA GLY A 151 -10.49 -3.19 -14.44
C GLY A 151 -11.12 -1.81 -14.42
N TYR A 152 -11.11 -1.21 -15.62
CA TYR A 152 -11.75 0.06 -15.90
C TYR A 152 -12.31 0.04 -17.33
N GLN A 153 -13.59 0.46 -17.49
CA GLN A 153 -14.27 0.57 -18.76
C GLN A 153 -14.52 2.05 -19.11
N PRO A 154 -13.72 2.66 -20.00
CA PRO A 154 -13.85 4.08 -20.33
C PRO A 154 -15.14 4.44 -21.03
N SER A 155 -15.70 3.56 -21.90
CA SER A 155 -16.94 3.82 -22.64
C SER A 155 -18.16 4.06 -21.75
N THR A 156 -18.16 3.47 -20.56
CA THR A 156 -19.22 3.61 -19.55
C THR A 156 -18.77 4.34 -18.30
N ASN A 157 -17.48 4.71 -18.24
CA ASN A 157 -16.81 5.36 -17.10
C ASN A 157 -17.04 4.58 -15.78
N ARG A 158 -16.75 3.27 -15.81
CA ARG A 158 -16.98 2.37 -14.69
C ARG A 158 -15.68 1.66 -14.25
N MET A 159 -15.49 1.55 -12.95
CA MET A 159 -14.49 0.66 -12.34
C MET A 159 -15.06 -0.76 -12.26
N ILE A 160 -14.18 -1.75 -12.47
CA ILE A 160 -14.51 -3.17 -12.36
C ILE A 160 -13.77 -3.74 -11.15
N LEU A 161 -14.54 -4.36 -10.24
CA LEU A 161 -14.03 -4.88 -8.98
C LEU A 161 -14.41 -6.36 -8.78
N ARG A 162 -13.61 -7.05 -7.98
CA ARG A 162 -13.99 -8.26 -7.27
C ARG A 162 -14.44 -7.81 -5.87
N SER A 163 -15.71 -7.97 -5.53
CA SER A 163 -16.28 -7.35 -4.33
C SER A 163 -17.47 -8.15 -3.78
N GLY A 164 -17.42 -8.51 -2.51
CA GLY A 164 -18.49 -9.30 -1.87
C GLY A 164 -18.76 -10.61 -2.58
N PRO A 165 -20.03 -10.88 -2.93
CA PRO A 165 -20.42 -12.07 -3.71
C PRO A 165 -20.18 -11.90 -5.21
N ASN A 166 -19.77 -10.72 -5.68
CA ASN A 166 -19.73 -10.37 -7.08
C ASN A 166 -18.33 -10.59 -7.66
N ALA A 167 -18.20 -11.56 -8.55
CA ALA A 167 -16.96 -11.81 -9.28
C ALA A 167 -16.59 -10.66 -10.23
N ARG A 168 -17.60 -9.88 -10.67
CA ARG A 168 -17.44 -8.73 -11.55
C ARG A 168 -18.48 -7.68 -11.22
N GLU A 169 -18.11 -6.79 -10.32
CA GLU A 169 -18.93 -5.64 -9.93
C GLU A 169 -18.50 -4.40 -10.72
N GLU A 170 -19.43 -3.78 -11.42
CA GLU A 170 -19.20 -2.51 -12.10
C GLU A 170 -19.85 -1.36 -11.34
N ILE A 171 -19.05 -0.40 -10.91
CA ILE A 171 -19.54 0.82 -10.26
C ILE A 171 -19.10 2.06 -11.04
N PRO A 172 -19.93 3.13 -11.11
CA PRO A 172 -19.53 4.39 -11.72
C PRO A 172 -18.24 4.92 -11.08
N LEU A 173 -17.31 5.41 -11.89
CA LEU A 173 -16.02 5.91 -11.38
C LEU A 173 -16.22 7.00 -10.30
N ALA A 174 -17.16 7.91 -10.51
CA ALA A 174 -17.45 8.97 -9.54
C ALA A 174 -17.92 8.41 -8.17
N THR A 175 -18.70 7.32 -8.20
CA THR A 175 -19.11 6.60 -6.98
C THR A 175 -17.90 5.94 -6.32
N PHE A 176 -17.07 5.23 -7.09
CA PHE A 176 -15.85 4.63 -6.59
C PHE A 176 -14.95 5.67 -5.88
N LEU A 177 -14.68 6.78 -6.53
CA LEU A 177 -13.84 7.85 -5.96
C LEU A 177 -14.39 8.35 -4.62
N LYS A 178 -15.70 8.58 -4.54
CA LYS A 178 -16.36 9.03 -3.30
C LYS A 178 -16.25 8.02 -2.15
N LEU A 179 -16.35 6.72 -2.46
CA LEU A 179 -16.22 5.65 -1.45
C LEU A 179 -14.75 5.47 -1.02
N TRP A 180 -13.83 5.60 -1.96
CA TRP A 180 -12.39 5.42 -1.77
C TRP A 180 -11.74 6.60 -1.04
N GLU A 181 -12.13 7.83 -1.35
CA GLU A 181 -11.67 9.05 -0.67
C GLU A 181 -11.88 8.98 0.86
N ARG A 182 -12.95 8.33 1.32
CA ARG A 182 -13.26 8.17 2.74
C ARG A 182 -12.25 7.32 3.51
N SER A 183 -11.43 6.54 2.80
CA SER A 183 -10.29 5.80 3.34
C SER A 183 -8.94 6.49 3.06
N ASN A 184 -8.92 7.79 2.71
CA ASN A 184 -7.77 8.52 2.22
C ASN A 184 -7.14 7.86 0.97
N ASN A 185 -7.97 7.33 0.09
CA ASN A 185 -7.55 6.65 -1.15
C ASN A 185 -6.54 5.51 -0.92
N TRP A 186 -6.69 4.78 0.18
CA TRP A 186 -5.77 3.70 0.52
C TRP A 186 -5.88 2.54 -0.46
N ALA A 187 -4.72 2.15 -1.00
CA ALA A 187 -4.58 1.01 -1.89
C ALA A 187 -3.18 0.42 -1.80
N PHE A 188 -3.06 -0.88 -2.09
CA PHE A 188 -1.77 -1.54 -2.27
C PHE A 188 -1.86 -2.66 -3.30
N VAL A 189 -0.71 -3.05 -3.81
CA VAL A 189 -0.52 -4.21 -4.67
C VAL A 189 0.46 -5.19 -4.03
N VAL A 190 0.35 -6.45 -4.43
CA VAL A 190 1.31 -7.49 -4.08
C VAL A 190 2.28 -7.66 -5.24
N ILE A 191 3.58 -7.77 -4.94
CA ILE A 191 4.65 -7.96 -5.93
C ILE A 191 5.51 -9.16 -5.52
N GLU A 192 5.81 -10.03 -6.48
CA GLU A 192 6.73 -11.15 -6.31
C GLU A 192 8.18 -10.61 -6.23
N PRO A 193 8.98 -10.91 -5.16
CA PRO A 193 10.27 -10.27 -4.92
C PRO A 193 11.37 -10.56 -5.98
N HIS A 194 11.26 -11.66 -6.72
CA HIS A 194 12.22 -12.00 -7.77
C HIS A 194 11.88 -11.32 -9.11
N ALA A 195 10.66 -10.83 -9.28
CA ALA A 195 10.25 -10.11 -10.47
C ALA A 195 10.90 -8.72 -10.54
N ALA A 196 11.08 -8.20 -11.75
CA ALA A 196 11.51 -6.82 -11.93
C ALA A 196 10.45 -5.87 -11.32
N PRO A 197 10.88 -4.77 -10.68
CA PRO A 197 9.94 -3.78 -10.17
C PRO A 197 8.98 -3.28 -11.27
N PRO A 198 7.67 -3.20 -11.00
CA PRO A 198 6.71 -2.71 -11.97
C PRO A 198 7.01 -1.26 -12.37
N ARG A 199 6.65 -0.86 -13.60
CA ARG A 199 6.94 0.48 -14.13
C ARG A 199 6.30 1.62 -13.33
N PHE A 200 5.23 1.35 -12.57
CA PHE A 200 4.59 2.33 -11.70
C PHE A 200 5.31 2.51 -10.36
N ALA A 201 6.19 1.57 -9.98
CA ALA A 201 6.91 1.66 -8.72
C ALA A 201 8.03 2.70 -8.80
N ASN A 202 8.17 3.53 -7.78
CA ASN A 202 9.33 4.37 -7.57
C ASN A 202 10.33 3.70 -6.62
N ALA A 203 11.59 4.15 -6.66
CA ALA A 203 12.68 3.56 -5.86
C ALA A 203 12.37 3.57 -4.36
N GLN A 204 11.87 4.69 -3.83
CA GLN A 204 11.60 4.83 -2.40
C GLN A 204 10.46 3.92 -1.92
N GLY A 205 9.35 3.87 -2.66
CA GLY A 205 8.21 3.00 -2.32
C GLY A 205 8.59 1.52 -2.39
N TYR A 206 9.36 1.13 -3.41
CA TYR A 206 9.84 -0.24 -3.55
C TYR A 206 10.84 -0.61 -2.45
N LEU A 207 11.76 0.29 -2.11
CA LEU A 207 12.68 0.13 -0.98
C LEU A 207 11.93 -0.06 0.34
N ASN A 208 10.93 0.77 0.61
CA ASN A 208 10.11 0.66 1.82
C ASN A 208 9.39 -0.70 1.91
N ALA A 209 8.89 -1.22 0.79
CA ALA A 209 8.26 -2.54 0.74
C ALA A 209 9.28 -3.65 0.98
N ALA A 210 10.51 -3.55 0.43
CA ALA A 210 11.59 -4.51 0.63
C ALA A 210 12.12 -4.51 2.08
N VAL A 211 12.33 -3.34 2.68
CA VAL A 211 12.73 -3.19 4.10
C VAL A 211 11.67 -3.78 5.04
N ALA A 212 10.39 -3.59 4.71
CA ALA A 212 9.32 -4.16 5.51
C ALA A 212 9.24 -5.69 5.38
N LEU A 213 9.57 -6.25 4.21
CA LEU A 213 9.67 -7.69 3.98
C LEU A 213 10.88 -8.31 4.72
N GLU A 214 12.01 -7.59 4.83
CA GLU A 214 13.24 -8.08 5.44
C GLU A 214 13.02 -8.60 6.87
N ARG A 215 12.13 -7.95 7.63
CA ARG A 215 11.80 -8.34 9.01
C ARG A 215 11.18 -9.73 9.13
N SER A 216 10.47 -10.17 8.11
CA SER A 216 9.78 -11.48 8.08
C SER A 216 10.51 -12.49 7.21
N ASN A 217 11.19 -12.06 6.14
CA ASN A 217 11.87 -12.92 5.20
C ASN A 217 13.06 -12.19 4.52
N ALA A 218 14.21 -12.23 5.18
CA ALA A 218 15.43 -11.57 4.71
C ALA A 218 15.91 -12.10 3.35
N GLU A 219 15.65 -13.38 3.03
CA GLU A 219 16.08 -13.95 1.73
C GLU A 219 15.25 -13.42 0.57
N LYS A 220 13.94 -13.36 0.74
CA LYS A 220 13.03 -12.75 -0.24
C LYS A 220 13.26 -11.25 -0.37
N ALA A 221 13.58 -10.55 0.74
CA ALA A 221 13.99 -9.16 0.69
C ALA A 221 15.29 -8.94 -0.09
N ALA A 222 16.27 -9.83 0.08
CA ALA A 222 17.50 -9.79 -0.72
C ALA A 222 17.22 -9.94 -2.23
N ALA A 223 16.25 -10.79 -2.60
CA ALA A 223 15.82 -10.90 -4.00
C ALA A 223 15.25 -9.55 -4.50
N ALA A 224 14.37 -8.92 -3.73
CA ALA A 224 13.84 -7.61 -4.05
C ALA A 224 14.93 -6.53 -4.14
N TYR A 225 15.87 -6.48 -3.19
CA TYR A 225 16.99 -5.55 -3.25
C TYR A 225 17.85 -5.76 -4.51
N ARG A 226 18.11 -7.02 -4.92
CA ARG A 226 18.83 -7.29 -6.17
C ARG A 226 18.08 -6.76 -7.40
N GLN A 227 16.75 -6.83 -7.43
CA GLN A 227 15.97 -6.22 -8.50
C GLN A 227 16.03 -4.69 -8.44
N GLY A 228 16.00 -4.12 -7.22
CA GLY A 228 16.17 -2.70 -6.99
C GLY A 228 17.51 -2.16 -7.50
N THR A 229 18.62 -2.88 -7.24
CA THR A 229 19.95 -2.46 -7.74
C THR A 229 20.05 -2.46 -9.26
N LYS A 230 19.28 -3.32 -9.96
CA LYS A 230 19.23 -3.34 -11.43
C LYS A 230 18.39 -2.20 -11.99
N THR A 231 17.27 -1.90 -11.34
CA THR A 231 16.29 -0.91 -11.84
C THR A 231 16.71 0.52 -11.47
N TRP A 232 17.28 0.71 -10.28
CA TRP A 232 17.73 2.00 -9.76
C TRP A 232 19.19 1.93 -9.28
N PRO A 233 20.16 1.84 -10.19
CA PRO A 233 21.58 1.61 -9.84
C PRO A 233 22.21 2.75 -9.04
N MET A 234 21.64 3.95 -9.09
CA MET A 234 22.07 5.12 -8.33
C MET A 234 21.42 5.25 -6.95
N GLU A 235 20.54 4.28 -6.56
CA GLU A 235 19.92 4.26 -5.25
C GLU A 235 20.75 3.40 -4.29
N PRO A 236 21.51 4.01 -3.35
CA PRO A 236 22.50 3.30 -2.53
C PRO A 236 21.88 2.32 -1.54
N TRP A 237 20.64 2.56 -1.12
CA TRP A 237 19.99 1.81 -0.05
C TRP A 237 19.73 0.35 -0.40
N PHE A 238 19.57 0.01 -1.68
CA PHE A 238 19.44 -1.39 -2.10
C PHE A 238 20.72 -2.18 -1.88
N HIS A 239 21.87 -1.59 -2.21
CA HIS A 239 23.17 -2.19 -1.89
C HIS A 239 23.40 -2.23 -0.39
N PHE A 240 23.07 -1.19 0.34
CA PHE A 240 23.19 -1.15 1.79
C PHE A 240 22.39 -2.29 2.47
N GLY A 241 21.14 -2.51 2.06
CA GLY A 241 20.30 -3.63 2.53
C GLY A 241 20.92 -5.00 2.22
N LEU A 242 21.44 -5.20 1.00
CA LEU A 242 22.15 -6.44 0.63
C LEU A 242 23.40 -6.66 1.50
N GLY A 243 24.15 -5.60 1.76
CA GLY A 243 25.31 -5.65 2.66
C GLY A 243 24.94 -6.08 4.07
N ASN A 244 23.85 -5.51 4.62
CA ASN A 244 23.37 -5.87 5.96
C ASN A 244 22.94 -7.35 6.03
N ILE A 245 22.21 -7.86 5.03
CA ILE A 245 21.80 -9.27 4.98
C ILE A 245 23.01 -10.19 4.84
N ALA A 246 23.96 -9.86 3.96
CA ALA A 246 25.20 -10.64 3.79
C ALA A 246 26.01 -10.67 5.09
N TYR A 247 26.17 -9.52 5.75
CA TYR A 247 26.88 -9.41 7.02
C TYR A 247 26.24 -10.26 8.12
N SER A 248 24.92 -10.20 8.25
CA SER A 248 24.19 -11.01 9.24
C SER A 248 24.33 -12.52 9.02
N LYS A 249 24.55 -12.95 7.79
CA LYS A 249 24.83 -14.34 7.40
C LYS A 249 26.30 -14.76 7.53
N GLY A 250 27.19 -13.85 7.96
CA GLY A 250 28.63 -14.09 8.02
C GLY A 250 29.33 -14.07 6.65
N GLN A 251 28.66 -13.65 5.59
CA GLN A 251 29.16 -13.52 4.23
C GLN A 251 29.92 -12.19 4.06
N TYR A 252 30.99 -12.03 4.82
CA TYR A 252 31.67 -10.72 4.97
C TYR A 252 32.27 -10.19 3.67
N GLN A 253 32.68 -11.08 2.74
CA GLN A 253 33.19 -10.66 1.44
C GLN A 253 32.07 -10.04 0.58
N GLU A 254 30.88 -10.64 0.57
CA GLU A 254 29.71 -10.10 -0.12
C GLU A 254 29.23 -8.79 0.53
N ALA A 255 29.24 -8.74 1.86
CA ALA A 255 28.89 -7.53 2.60
C ALA A 255 29.82 -6.36 2.25
N GLU A 256 31.14 -6.60 2.23
CA GLU A 256 32.16 -5.61 1.82
C GLU A 256 31.90 -5.09 0.42
N GLN A 257 31.64 -5.97 -0.56
CA GLN A 257 31.36 -5.56 -1.92
C GLN A 257 30.13 -4.64 -2.02
N HIS A 258 29.07 -4.97 -1.28
CA HIS A 258 27.84 -4.18 -1.29
C HIS A 258 28.01 -2.84 -0.58
N TYR A 259 28.68 -2.80 0.59
CA TYR A 259 28.96 -1.54 1.27
C TYR A 259 29.91 -0.64 0.47
N SER A 260 30.90 -1.22 -0.21
CA SER A 260 31.81 -0.47 -1.10
C SER A 260 31.04 0.17 -2.26
N LYS A 261 30.06 -0.53 -2.86
CA LYS A 261 29.16 0.06 -3.86
C LYS A 261 28.30 1.17 -3.27
N THR A 262 27.79 0.98 -2.05
CA THR A 262 26.99 2.00 -1.36
C THR A 262 27.77 3.30 -1.19
N VAL A 263 29.00 3.23 -0.62
CA VAL A 263 29.84 4.42 -0.41
C VAL A 263 30.39 5.01 -1.71
N GLY A 264 30.47 4.20 -2.77
CA GLY A 264 30.86 4.67 -4.10
C GLY A 264 29.76 5.54 -4.75
N VAL A 265 28.49 5.21 -4.53
CA VAL A 265 27.33 5.99 -5.03
C VAL A 265 27.03 7.17 -4.10
N TYR A 266 27.10 6.95 -2.78
CA TYR A 266 26.77 7.95 -1.77
C TYR A 266 27.88 8.05 -0.71
N PRO A 267 28.96 8.82 -0.98
CA PRO A 267 30.14 8.91 -0.11
C PRO A 267 29.87 9.52 1.27
N ASP A 268 28.77 10.26 1.42
CA ASP A 268 28.41 10.95 2.67
C ASP A 268 27.58 10.09 3.63
N MET A 269 27.40 8.78 3.31
CA MET A 269 26.67 7.85 4.16
C MET A 269 27.58 7.25 5.25
N ALA A 270 27.67 7.92 6.39
CA ALA A 270 28.54 7.50 7.51
C ALA A 270 28.26 6.06 7.99
N ASP A 271 26.98 5.65 8.04
CA ASP A 271 26.59 4.28 8.41
C ASP A 271 27.18 3.22 7.46
N ALA A 272 27.22 3.51 6.16
CA ALA A 272 27.78 2.58 5.18
C ALA A 272 29.32 2.44 5.34
N TRP A 273 30.01 3.53 5.64
CA TRP A 273 31.43 3.50 5.96
C TRP A 273 31.72 2.71 7.24
N ASN A 274 30.89 2.86 8.29
CA ASN A 274 31.00 2.07 9.52
C ASN A 274 30.81 0.57 9.22
N ASN A 275 29.75 0.20 8.50
CA ASN A 275 29.45 -1.19 8.20
C ASN A 275 30.52 -1.81 7.27
N LEU A 276 31.08 -1.01 6.35
CA LEU A 276 32.23 -1.41 5.55
C LEU A 276 33.45 -1.72 6.42
N ALA A 277 33.76 -0.85 7.42
CA ALA A 277 34.86 -1.07 8.34
C ALA A 277 34.68 -2.36 9.14
N GLU A 278 33.49 -2.63 9.63
CA GLU A 278 33.19 -3.87 10.35
C GLU A 278 33.36 -5.11 9.46
N ALA A 279 32.89 -5.08 8.20
CA ALA A 279 33.07 -6.17 7.25
C ALA A 279 34.58 -6.41 6.95
N LEU A 280 35.35 -5.35 6.72
CA LEU A 280 36.79 -5.41 6.50
C LEU A 280 37.53 -5.98 7.71
N MET A 281 37.10 -5.66 8.92
CA MET A 281 37.67 -6.26 10.16
C MET A 281 37.46 -7.77 10.19
N LYS A 282 36.24 -8.23 9.85
CA LYS A 282 35.93 -9.67 9.77
C LYS A 282 36.76 -10.40 8.71
N LEU A 283 37.21 -9.68 7.69
CA LEU A 283 38.10 -10.16 6.63
C LEU A 283 39.57 -10.02 6.97
N ASN A 284 39.94 -9.57 8.18
CA ASN A 284 41.27 -9.30 8.63
C ASN A 284 42.04 -8.20 7.81
N ARG A 285 41.32 -7.33 7.13
CA ARG A 285 41.83 -6.19 6.34
C ARG A 285 41.88 -4.93 7.19
N LYS A 286 42.68 -4.99 8.28
CA LYS A 286 42.71 -3.96 9.36
C LYS A 286 43.05 -2.55 8.85
N ALA A 287 43.98 -2.39 7.91
CA ALA A 287 44.38 -1.08 7.40
C ALA A 287 43.21 -0.38 6.68
N GLU A 288 42.50 -1.14 5.87
CA GLU A 288 41.34 -0.64 5.12
C GLU A 288 40.15 -0.38 6.06
N ALA A 289 39.92 -1.23 7.07
CA ALA A 289 38.94 -1.00 8.11
C ALA A 289 39.18 0.33 8.86
N ARG A 290 40.42 0.64 9.20
CA ARG A 290 40.79 1.94 9.81
C ARG A 290 40.50 3.12 8.89
N ALA A 291 40.81 3.00 7.61
CA ALA A 291 40.49 4.05 6.63
C ALA A 291 38.99 4.29 6.53
N ALA A 292 38.22 3.23 6.45
CA ALA A 292 36.74 3.31 6.35
C ALA A 292 36.12 3.92 7.62
N ILE A 293 36.51 3.46 8.81
CA ILE A 293 35.94 4.00 10.06
C ILE A 293 36.30 5.47 10.28
N ASN A 294 37.49 5.90 9.89
CA ASN A 294 37.87 7.30 9.95
C ASN A 294 37.01 8.18 9.05
N LYS A 295 36.57 7.67 7.90
CA LYS A 295 35.58 8.34 7.05
C LYS A 295 34.23 8.47 7.74
N ALA A 296 33.71 7.39 8.36
CA ALA A 296 32.48 7.45 9.14
C ALA A 296 32.55 8.49 10.27
N ILE A 297 33.64 8.53 11.02
CA ILE A 297 33.84 9.49 12.12
C ILE A 297 33.94 10.92 11.58
N ALA A 298 34.66 11.15 10.49
CA ALA A 298 34.79 12.47 9.88
C ALA A 298 33.46 13.03 9.37
N LEU A 299 32.56 12.17 8.86
CA LEU A 299 31.21 12.54 8.46
C LEU A 299 30.31 12.86 9.68
N GLY A 300 30.58 12.24 10.83
CA GLY A 300 29.82 12.50 12.06
C GLY A 300 28.39 12.01 12.02
N GLY A 301 27.49 12.81 12.61
CA GLY A 301 26.04 12.52 12.61
C GLY A 301 25.55 11.90 13.92
N PRO A 302 24.26 11.54 14.00
CA PRO A 302 23.62 11.07 15.25
C PRO A 302 24.22 9.78 15.82
N ARG A 303 24.90 8.99 14.99
CA ARG A 303 25.51 7.71 15.38
C ARG A 303 27.02 7.78 15.58
N LEU A 304 27.61 8.97 15.73
CA LEU A 304 29.05 9.17 15.91
C LEU A 304 29.63 8.31 17.05
N ALA A 305 28.93 8.17 18.18
CA ALA A 305 29.37 7.34 19.28
C ALA A 305 29.53 5.85 18.89
N VAL A 306 28.65 5.34 18.00
CA VAL A 306 28.77 3.97 17.46
C VAL A 306 30.04 3.84 16.61
N TYR A 307 30.33 4.82 15.75
CA TYR A 307 31.52 4.79 14.90
C TYR A 307 32.79 4.84 15.71
N GLN A 308 32.82 5.65 16.79
CA GLN A 308 33.94 5.69 17.73
C GLN A 308 34.12 4.35 18.46
N ALA A 309 33.06 3.69 18.87
CA ALA A 309 33.12 2.36 19.47
C ALA A 309 33.70 1.31 18.49
N THR A 310 33.26 1.34 17.22
CA THR A 310 33.83 0.50 16.17
C THR A 310 35.34 0.78 15.97
N ALA A 311 35.74 2.06 15.96
CA ALA A 311 37.15 2.43 15.83
C ALA A 311 38.01 1.88 16.97
N ASN A 312 37.54 1.97 18.21
CA ASN A 312 38.22 1.41 19.39
C ASN A 312 38.39 -0.12 19.25
N THR A 313 37.39 -0.83 18.76
CA THR A 313 37.45 -2.27 18.49
C THR A 313 38.53 -2.59 17.45
N ILE A 314 38.61 -1.77 16.37
CA ILE A 314 39.60 -1.93 15.30
C ILE A 314 41.02 -1.67 15.79
N GLN A 315 41.22 -0.79 16.77
CA GLN A 315 42.53 -0.46 17.33
C GLN A 315 43.00 -1.47 18.36
N GLY A 316 42.09 -2.06 19.14
CA GLY A 316 42.40 -3.00 20.22
C GLY A 316 42.63 -4.44 19.77
N ASN A 317 42.29 -4.78 18.54
CA ASN A 317 42.54 -6.05 17.87
C ASN A 317 43.73 -5.93 16.90
#